data_cff2d25a312c1b480b38d7d1cb9fa120
#
_entry.id   cff2d25a312c1b480b38d7d1cb9fa120
#
_cell.length_a   1.000
_cell.length_b   1.000
_cell.length_c   1.000
_cell.angle_alpha   90.00
_cell.angle_beta   90.00
_cell.angle_gamma   90.00
#
_symmetry.space_group_name_H-M   'P 1'
#
loop_
_entity.id
_entity.type
_entity.pdbx_description
1 polymer ?
#
loop_
_entity_poly.entity_id
_entity_poly.type
_entity_poly.pdbx_seq_one_letter_code
_entity_poly.pdbx_strand_id
1 'polypeptide(L)'
;QMCIRDRLIILEKGKEEHAKKIFDKWNLDFAVIGKTTNSKKIELIFDNKKVAEIPIDLLAENAPIYDRPWKKTKLPQKLKFDKDEFKSLKLSDCLKKILSNSNISDKKWIWDQYDHTVMGDTIQKPGGDAGVVRVHGTNKAVAASVDSSALYCFSHPLTGGKQIVCESYRNLISVGAKPIAITNCLNFGNPEKEKNMGEFVECVEGITEASKYLDFPVVSGNVSFYNETKDKGIKPTPTIGGVGLISDYQQMLTMDSVSYTH
;
A
#
# COMPACT_ATOMS: atom_id res chain seq x y z
N GLN A 1 2.74 7.50 14.78
CA GLN A 1 3.95 7.41 15.62
C GLN A 1 5.11 6.65 14.95
N MET A 2 4.88 5.93 13.85
CA MET A 2 5.91 5.04 13.29
C MET A 2 7.10 5.75 12.63
N CYS A 3 6.96 6.95 12.12
CA CYS A 3 8.00 7.58 11.30
C CYS A 3 8.84 8.66 11.98
N ILE A 4 8.59 8.98 13.24
CA ILE A 4 9.22 10.14 13.89
C ILE A 4 10.58 9.81 14.52
N ARG A 5 10.91 8.52 14.77
CA ARG A 5 12.09 8.09 15.50
C ARG A 5 13.01 7.10 14.79
N ASP A 6 12.73 6.77 13.57
CA ASP A 6 13.39 5.69 12.84
C ASP A 6 14.34 6.17 11.72
N ARG A 7 14.83 7.42 11.85
CA ARG A 7 15.78 7.96 10.89
C ARG A 7 17.15 8.09 11.52
N LEU A 8 18.06 7.22 11.09
CA LEU A 8 19.49 7.33 11.36
C LEU A 8 20.15 8.04 10.18
N ILE A 9 20.85 9.14 10.48
CA ILE A 9 21.56 9.93 9.46
C ILE A 9 23.06 9.85 9.73
N ILE A 10 23.83 9.51 8.71
CA ILE A 10 25.30 9.52 8.77
C ILE A 10 25.77 10.82 8.15
N LEU A 11 26.50 11.59 8.93
CA LEU A 11 27.04 12.90 8.55
C LEU A 11 28.54 12.82 8.31
N GLU A 12 29.05 13.66 7.44
CA GLU A 12 30.47 13.96 7.37
C GLU A 12 30.94 14.61 8.67
N LYS A 13 32.15 14.28 9.08
CA LYS A 13 32.75 14.83 10.30
C LYS A 13 32.75 16.37 10.30
N GLY A 14 32.26 16.96 11.37
CA GLY A 14 32.17 18.42 11.54
C GLY A 14 30.94 19.06 10.90
N LYS A 15 29.95 18.29 10.40
CA LYS A 15 28.69 18.79 9.85
C LYS A 15 27.53 18.74 10.86
N GLU A 16 27.79 18.38 12.10
CA GLU A 16 26.76 18.18 13.14
C GLU A 16 25.98 19.48 13.40
N GLU A 17 26.67 20.61 13.51
CA GLU A 17 26.05 21.94 13.72
C GLU A 17 25.20 22.38 12.52
N HIS A 18 25.61 22.03 11.31
CA HIS A 18 24.84 22.31 10.10
C HIS A 18 23.55 21.49 10.07
N ALA A 19 23.64 20.21 10.40
CA ALA A 19 22.47 19.34 10.49
C ALA A 19 21.52 19.85 11.58
N LYS A 20 22.05 20.19 12.76
CA LYS A 20 21.24 20.71 13.86
C LYS A 20 20.42 21.93 13.46
N LYS A 21 21.01 22.91 12.76
CA LYS A 21 20.30 24.09 12.26
C LYS A 21 19.12 23.73 11.35
N ILE A 22 19.24 22.67 10.54
CA ILE A 22 18.16 22.19 9.68
C ILE A 22 17.04 21.57 10.52
N PHE A 23 17.38 20.74 11.51
CA PHE A 23 16.41 20.12 12.41
C PHE A 23 15.67 21.17 13.25
N ASP A 24 16.41 22.15 13.82
CA ASP A 24 15.83 23.25 14.60
C ASP A 24 14.85 24.10 13.75
N LYS A 25 15.16 24.34 12.46
CA LYS A 25 14.25 25.02 11.53
C LYS A 25 12.88 24.35 11.41
N TRP A 26 12.85 23.05 11.52
CA TRP A 26 11.63 22.25 11.37
C TRP A 26 11.06 21.77 12.72
N ASN A 27 11.61 22.29 13.84
CA ASN A 27 11.23 21.90 15.20
C ASN A 27 11.31 20.37 15.42
N LEU A 28 12.41 19.77 14.96
CA LEU A 28 12.69 18.35 15.10
C LEU A 28 13.80 18.13 16.11
N ASP A 29 13.69 17.09 16.91
CA ASP A 29 14.75 16.66 17.82
C ASP A 29 15.99 16.19 17.04
N PHE A 30 17.17 16.57 17.54
CA PHE A 30 18.45 16.16 16.99
C PHE A 30 19.40 15.74 18.09
N ALA A 31 20.03 14.59 17.93
CA ALA A 31 21.07 14.12 18.84
C ALA A 31 22.18 13.38 18.07
N VAL A 32 23.41 13.65 18.42
CA VAL A 32 24.56 12.85 17.96
C VAL A 32 24.67 11.63 18.86
N ILE A 33 24.29 10.46 18.32
CA ILE A 33 24.18 9.19 19.07
C ILE A 33 25.46 8.32 18.97
N GLY A 34 26.40 8.68 18.11
CA GLY A 34 27.60 7.90 17.93
C GLY A 34 28.45 8.35 16.75
N LYS A 35 29.36 7.51 16.37
CA LYS A 35 30.24 7.69 15.21
C LYS A 35 30.47 6.38 14.48
N THR A 36 30.72 6.45 13.18
CA THR A 36 31.15 5.29 12.39
C THR A 36 32.59 4.93 12.71
N THR A 37 32.90 3.64 12.76
CA THR A 37 34.22 3.10 13.02
C THR A 37 34.57 2.01 11.98
N ASN A 38 35.84 1.61 11.94
CA ASN A 38 36.31 0.50 11.09
C ASN A 38 36.35 -0.83 11.85
N SER A 39 35.78 -0.90 13.06
CA SER A 39 35.82 -2.10 13.90
C SER A 39 35.03 -3.29 13.35
N LYS A 40 34.16 -3.10 12.33
CA LYS A 40 33.18 -4.08 11.83
C LYS A 40 32.28 -4.62 12.93
N LYS A 41 32.00 -3.81 13.93
CA LYS A 41 31.12 -4.13 15.05
C LYS A 41 30.21 -2.95 15.34
N ILE A 42 29.00 -3.26 15.82
CA ILE A 42 28.13 -2.30 16.49
C ILE A 42 28.42 -2.39 17.98
N GLU A 43 28.84 -1.28 18.56
CA GLU A 43 29.08 -1.15 20.00
C GLU A 43 28.01 -0.24 20.60
N LEU A 44 27.31 -0.73 21.61
CA LEU A 44 26.36 0.06 22.38
C LEU A 44 27.01 0.48 23.70
N ILE A 45 26.98 1.77 23.96
CA ILE A 45 27.54 2.39 25.19
C ILE A 45 26.36 3.05 25.91
N PHE A 46 26.15 2.70 27.16
CA PHE A 46 25.18 3.33 28.04
C PHE A 46 25.87 3.69 29.36
N ASP A 47 25.69 4.91 29.84
CA ASP A 47 26.38 5.46 31.03
C ASP A 47 27.89 5.21 31.02
N ASN A 48 28.56 5.48 29.91
CA ASN A 48 29.97 5.26 29.65
C ASN A 48 30.45 3.81 29.80
N LYS A 49 29.53 2.83 29.84
CA LYS A 49 29.87 1.42 29.87
C LYS A 49 29.42 0.76 28.55
N LYS A 50 30.31 -0.08 28.00
CA LYS A 50 29.93 -0.92 26.86
C LYS A 50 28.94 -1.97 27.36
N VAL A 51 27.70 -1.92 26.87
CA VAL A 51 26.62 -2.84 27.25
C VAL A 51 26.39 -3.90 26.21
N ALA A 52 26.80 -3.69 24.96
CA ALA A 52 26.74 -4.70 23.91
C ALA A 52 27.84 -4.46 22.86
N GLU A 53 28.26 -5.55 22.24
CA GLU A 53 29.15 -5.58 21.09
C GLU A 53 28.69 -6.68 20.13
N ILE A 54 28.33 -6.33 18.91
CA ILE A 54 27.76 -7.25 17.92
C ILE A 54 28.53 -7.14 16.62
N PRO A 55 29.11 -8.23 16.08
CA PRO A 55 29.70 -8.24 14.75
C PRO A 55 28.66 -7.87 13.67
N ILE A 56 29.05 -6.99 12.73
CA ILE A 56 28.13 -6.50 11.68
C ILE A 56 27.70 -7.62 10.73
N ASP A 57 28.57 -8.55 10.43
CA ASP A 57 28.30 -9.67 9.55
C ASP A 57 27.12 -10.54 10.03
N LEU A 58 26.94 -10.68 11.35
CA LEU A 58 25.80 -11.41 11.91
C LEU A 58 24.46 -10.69 11.66
N LEU A 59 24.48 -9.38 11.50
CA LEU A 59 23.29 -8.56 11.29
C LEU A 59 22.97 -8.34 9.81
N ALA A 60 23.95 -8.51 8.92
CA ALA A 60 23.79 -8.24 7.49
C ALA A 60 24.09 -9.47 6.65
N GLU A 61 25.37 -9.80 6.43
CA GLU A 61 25.78 -10.80 5.44
C GLU A 61 25.44 -12.24 5.84
N ASN A 62 25.49 -12.54 7.14
CA ASN A 62 25.20 -13.87 7.70
C ASN A 62 23.75 -13.96 8.27
N ALA A 63 22.89 -13.02 7.96
CA ALA A 63 21.48 -13.13 8.30
C ALA A 63 20.86 -14.34 7.55
N PRO A 64 20.00 -15.15 8.21
CA PRO A 64 19.40 -16.31 7.57
C PRO A 64 18.58 -15.91 6.34
N ILE A 65 18.85 -16.53 5.21
CA ILE A 65 18.04 -16.45 4.01
C ILE A 65 17.17 -17.69 3.98
N TYR A 66 15.86 -17.53 4.16
CA TYR A 66 14.92 -18.63 4.20
C TYR A 66 14.39 -18.93 2.80
N ASP A 67 14.54 -20.18 2.33
CA ASP A 67 13.79 -20.75 1.22
C ASP A 67 12.64 -21.57 1.80
N ARG A 68 11.49 -20.92 1.98
CA ARG A 68 10.34 -21.57 2.63
C ARG A 68 9.55 -22.39 1.63
N PRO A 69 9.21 -23.65 1.98
CA PRO A 69 8.39 -24.49 1.10
C PRO A 69 6.99 -23.88 0.95
N TRP A 70 6.43 -24.03 -0.24
CA TRP A 70 5.08 -23.55 -0.52
C TRP A 70 4.32 -24.50 -1.44
N LYS A 71 3.00 -24.40 -1.40
CA LYS A 71 2.10 -25.19 -2.24
C LYS A 71 1.20 -24.27 -3.03
N LYS A 72 1.03 -24.60 -4.30
CA LYS A 72 0.06 -23.90 -5.16
C LYS A 72 -1.34 -23.97 -4.59
N THR A 73 -2.05 -22.85 -4.61
CA THR A 73 -3.41 -22.76 -4.09
C THR A 73 -4.36 -23.61 -4.91
N LYS A 74 -5.16 -24.43 -4.24
CA LYS A 74 -6.26 -25.12 -4.88
C LYS A 74 -7.37 -24.14 -5.20
N LEU A 75 -7.66 -23.98 -6.48
CA LEU A 75 -8.73 -23.10 -6.91
C LEU A 75 -10.09 -23.63 -6.48
N PRO A 76 -11.03 -22.76 -6.09
CA PRO A 76 -12.39 -23.16 -5.76
C PRO A 76 -13.07 -23.75 -7.00
N GLN A 77 -14.00 -24.66 -6.78
CA GLN A 77 -14.84 -25.17 -7.87
C GLN A 77 -15.64 -24.00 -8.48
N LYS A 78 -15.80 -24.03 -9.81
CA LYS A 78 -16.67 -23.06 -10.48
C LYS A 78 -18.08 -23.16 -9.92
N LEU A 79 -18.63 -22.05 -9.48
CA LEU A 79 -20.01 -21.97 -9.06
C LEU A 79 -20.90 -22.32 -10.27
N LYS A 80 -21.82 -23.26 -10.05
CA LYS A 80 -22.89 -23.51 -11.00
C LYS A 80 -24.05 -22.59 -10.64
N PHE A 81 -24.38 -21.69 -11.54
CA PHE A 81 -25.55 -20.83 -11.40
C PHE A 81 -26.77 -21.55 -11.98
N ASP A 82 -27.76 -21.79 -11.15
CA ASP A 82 -29.09 -22.15 -11.63
C ASP A 82 -29.82 -20.86 -12.04
N LYS A 83 -30.01 -20.67 -13.34
CA LYS A 83 -30.70 -19.49 -13.87
C LYS A 83 -32.16 -19.42 -13.40
N ASP A 84 -32.74 -20.54 -13.02
CA ASP A 84 -34.15 -20.60 -12.60
C ASP A 84 -34.31 -20.06 -11.17
N GLU A 85 -33.32 -20.15 -10.32
CA GLU A 85 -33.32 -19.51 -8.98
C GLU A 85 -33.50 -17.99 -9.06
N PHE A 86 -33.08 -17.36 -10.15
CA PHE A 86 -33.15 -15.91 -10.31
C PHE A 86 -34.43 -15.42 -10.99
N LYS A 87 -35.22 -16.32 -11.64
CA LYS A 87 -36.44 -15.93 -12.36
C LYS A 87 -37.52 -15.37 -11.44
N SER A 88 -37.57 -15.82 -10.19
CA SER A 88 -38.54 -15.37 -9.18
C SER A 88 -38.16 -14.09 -8.44
N LEU A 89 -36.95 -13.61 -8.62
CA LEU A 89 -36.45 -12.45 -7.88
C LEU A 89 -36.92 -11.14 -8.50
N LYS A 90 -37.54 -10.29 -7.70
CA LYS A 90 -37.84 -8.92 -8.11
C LYS A 90 -36.55 -8.10 -8.16
N LEU A 91 -36.27 -7.45 -9.29
CA LEU A 91 -35.06 -6.65 -9.51
C LEU A 91 -34.89 -5.57 -8.44
N SER A 92 -36.00 -4.91 -8.04
CA SER A 92 -36.00 -3.89 -6.96
C SER A 92 -35.53 -4.44 -5.62
N ASP A 93 -35.91 -5.69 -5.28
CA ASP A 93 -35.51 -6.30 -4.00
C ASP A 93 -34.05 -6.75 -4.02
N CYS A 94 -33.58 -7.23 -5.18
CA CYS A 94 -32.16 -7.52 -5.39
C CYS A 94 -31.31 -6.24 -5.26
N LEU A 95 -31.72 -5.16 -5.90
CA LEU A 95 -31.02 -3.85 -5.82
C LEU A 95 -30.95 -3.34 -4.36
N LYS A 96 -32.09 -3.37 -3.65
CA LYS A 96 -32.11 -2.98 -2.22
C LYS A 96 -31.16 -3.82 -1.38
N LYS A 97 -31.13 -5.15 -1.56
CA LYS A 97 -30.21 -6.04 -0.86
C LYS A 97 -28.74 -5.74 -1.16
N ILE A 98 -28.40 -5.43 -2.40
CA ILE A 98 -27.04 -5.08 -2.80
C ILE A 98 -26.64 -3.75 -2.14
N LEU A 99 -27.46 -2.72 -2.30
CA LEU A 99 -27.15 -1.38 -1.75
C LEU A 99 -27.11 -1.34 -0.22
N SER A 100 -27.87 -2.20 0.47
CA SER A 100 -27.86 -2.33 1.93
C SER A 100 -26.72 -3.19 2.46
N ASN A 101 -25.95 -3.84 1.59
CA ASN A 101 -24.80 -4.65 2.03
C ASN A 101 -23.67 -3.75 2.52
N SER A 102 -23.10 -4.08 3.68
CA SER A 102 -22.02 -3.31 4.29
C SER A 102 -20.78 -3.12 3.42
N ASN A 103 -20.54 -4.02 2.45
CA ASN A 103 -19.42 -3.90 1.52
C ASN A 103 -19.69 -2.90 0.38
N ILE A 104 -20.97 -2.60 0.09
CA ILE A 104 -21.40 -1.74 -1.02
C ILE A 104 -21.93 -0.40 -0.51
N SER A 105 -22.47 -0.36 0.72
CA SER A 105 -23.04 0.85 1.31
C SER A 105 -22.03 1.99 1.38
N ASP A 106 -22.53 3.22 1.35
CA ASP A 106 -21.73 4.45 1.45
C ASP A 106 -20.83 4.44 2.71
N LYS A 107 -19.59 4.83 2.53
CA LYS A 107 -18.55 4.94 3.58
C LYS A 107 -18.28 6.39 3.99
N LYS A 108 -19.15 7.32 3.62
CA LYS A 108 -18.97 8.76 3.90
C LYS A 108 -18.66 9.02 5.37
N TRP A 109 -19.30 8.33 6.30
CA TRP A 109 -19.06 8.44 7.73
C TRP A 109 -17.60 8.19 8.15
N ILE A 110 -16.82 7.44 7.34
CA ILE A 110 -15.39 7.15 7.62
C ILE A 110 -14.57 8.41 7.33
N TRP A 111 -14.71 8.99 6.13
CA TRP A 111 -13.84 10.09 5.72
C TRP A 111 -14.32 11.46 6.22
N ASP A 112 -15.58 11.62 6.58
CA ASP A 112 -16.09 12.86 7.21
C ASP A 112 -15.41 13.17 8.55
N GLN A 113 -14.76 12.19 9.18
CA GLN A 113 -14.00 12.36 10.42
C GLN A 113 -12.64 13.03 10.21
N TYR A 114 -12.15 13.10 8.97
CA TYR A 114 -10.80 13.56 8.65
C TYR A 114 -10.84 14.80 7.79
N ASP A 115 -9.92 15.71 8.07
CA ASP A 115 -9.72 16.86 7.21
C ASP A 115 -8.96 16.42 5.94
N HIS A 116 -9.65 16.45 4.82
CA HIS A 116 -9.11 16.17 3.49
C HIS A 116 -8.80 17.44 2.69
N THR A 117 -8.92 18.61 3.31
CA THR A 117 -8.73 19.92 2.66
C THR A 117 -7.48 20.64 3.16
N VAL A 118 -6.64 19.99 3.94
CA VAL A 118 -5.38 20.56 4.47
C VAL A 118 -4.58 21.22 3.34
N MET A 119 -4.08 22.44 3.58
CA MET A 119 -3.36 23.30 2.63
C MET A 119 -4.21 23.82 1.44
N GLY A 120 -5.48 23.42 1.32
CA GLY A 120 -6.37 23.91 0.27
C GLY A 120 -6.04 23.42 -1.15
N ASP A 121 -5.28 22.33 -1.28
CA ASP A 121 -4.82 21.81 -2.58
C ASP A 121 -5.63 20.58 -3.07
N THR A 122 -6.59 20.10 -2.29
CA THR A 122 -7.45 18.97 -2.68
C THR A 122 -8.45 19.41 -3.76
N ILE A 123 -8.37 18.77 -4.93
CA ILE A 123 -9.27 18.99 -6.06
C ILE A 123 -10.40 17.95 -6.06
N GLN A 124 -10.03 16.68 -5.99
CA GLN A 124 -10.99 15.57 -5.83
C GLN A 124 -10.93 15.07 -4.40
N LYS A 125 -12.00 15.36 -3.64
CA LYS A 125 -12.20 14.85 -2.29
C LYS A 125 -12.61 13.37 -2.28
N PRO A 126 -12.62 12.69 -1.12
CA PRO A 126 -13.11 11.31 -0.99
C PRO A 126 -14.51 11.13 -1.60
N GLY A 127 -14.74 9.94 -2.18
CA GLY A 127 -15.98 9.56 -2.87
C GLY A 127 -15.83 9.42 -4.38
N GLY A 128 -14.70 9.84 -4.97
CA GLY A 128 -14.32 9.55 -6.35
C GLY A 128 -13.44 8.30 -6.47
N ASP A 129 -13.03 7.94 -7.70
CA ASP A 129 -12.19 6.78 -7.96
C ASP A 129 -10.75 6.97 -7.47
N ALA A 130 -10.25 8.19 -7.47
CA ALA A 130 -8.96 8.55 -6.89
C ALA A 130 -9.04 9.91 -6.19
N GLY A 131 -8.26 10.10 -5.15
CA GLY A 131 -8.01 11.42 -4.57
C GLY A 131 -7.07 12.21 -5.46
N VAL A 132 -7.34 13.50 -5.67
CA VAL A 132 -6.51 14.37 -6.51
C VAL A 132 -6.12 15.61 -5.74
N VAL A 133 -4.81 15.88 -5.68
CA VAL A 133 -4.22 17.02 -5.00
C VAL A 133 -3.38 17.84 -5.98
N ARG A 134 -3.61 19.12 -6.01
CA ARG A 134 -2.87 20.07 -6.84
C ARG A 134 -1.41 20.17 -6.37
N VAL A 135 -0.49 20.23 -7.32
CA VAL A 135 0.91 20.59 -7.02
C VAL A 135 1.00 22.11 -6.95
N HIS A 136 1.16 22.63 -5.72
CA HIS A 136 1.14 24.06 -5.44
C HIS A 136 2.09 24.85 -6.35
N GLY A 137 1.63 25.98 -6.90
CA GLY A 137 2.41 26.83 -7.80
C GLY A 137 2.55 26.30 -9.25
N THR A 138 1.80 25.24 -9.59
CA THR A 138 1.78 24.68 -10.97
C THR A 138 0.35 24.36 -11.42
N ASN A 139 0.18 24.02 -12.71
CA ASN A 139 -1.08 23.47 -13.23
C ASN A 139 -1.19 21.95 -13.04
N LYS A 140 -0.21 21.31 -12.44
CA LYS A 140 -0.17 19.84 -12.28
C LYS A 140 -0.94 19.39 -11.03
N ALA A 141 -1.39 18.15 -11.07
CA ALA A 141 -1.90 17.46 -9.88
C ALA A 141 -1.38 16.03 -9.78
N VAL A 142 -1.37 15.52 -8.57
CA VAL A 142 -1.08 14.12 -8.27
C VAL A 142 -2.39 13.44 -7.91
N ALA A 143 -2.66 12.31 -8.56
CA ALA A 143 -3.75 11.42 -8.23
C ALA A 143 -3.22 10.22 -7.46
N ALA A 144 -3.99 9.75 -6.47
CA ALA A 144 -3.66 8.56 -5.69
C ALA A 144 -4.90 7.69 -5.48
N SER A 145 -4.75 6.38 -5.64
CA SER A 145 -5.75 5.37 -5.30
C SER A 145 -5.17 4.34 -4.34
N VAL A 146 -6.04 3.68 -3.57
CA VAL A 146 -5.67 2.57 -2.69
C VAL A 146 -6.67 1.45 -2.89
N ASP A 147 -6.16 0.31 -3.37
CA ASP A 147 -6.99 -0.80 -3.82
C ASP A 147 -6.55 -2.12 -3.18
N SER A 148 -7.52 -2.93 -2.77
CA SER A 148 -7.30 -4.25 -2.18
C SER A 148 -8.56 -5.11 -2.28
N SER A 149 -8.39 -6.41 -2.52
CA SER A 149 -9.49 -7.37 -2.47
C SER A 149 -9.03 -8.70 -1.87
N ALA A 150 -9.10 -8.79 -0.55
CA ALA A 150 -8.71 -9.99 0.20
C ALA A 150 -9.52 -11.23 -0.20
N LEU A 151 -10.80 -11.08 -0.60
CA LEU A 151 -11.63 -12.19 -1.03
C LEU A 151 -11.20 -12.74 -2.40
N TYR A 152 -10.84 -11.88 -3.33
CA TYR A 152 -10.35 -12.31 -4.65
C TYR A 152 -8.99 -12.98 -4.53
N CYS A 153 -8.08 -12.40 -3.75
CA CYS A 153 -6.78 -12.99 -3.48
C CYS A 153 -6.88 -14.34 -2.75
N PHE A 154 -7.83 -14.49 -1.82
CA PHE A 154 -8.10 -15.77 -1.17
C PHE A 154 -8.67 -16.83 -2.13
N SER A 155 -9.55 -16.43 -3.04
CA SER A 155 -10.17 -17.34 -4.00
C SER A 155 -9.21 -17.75 -5.12
N HIS A 156 -8.38 -16.84 -5.59
CA HIS A 156 -7.45 -17.05 -6.68
C HIS A 156 -6.26 -16.06 -6.56
N PRO A 157 -5.23 -16.39 -5.79
CA PRO A 157 -4.17 -15.45 -5.43
C PRO A 157 -3.50 -14.77 -6.63
N LEU A 158 -3.12 -15.53 -7.65
CA LEU A 158 -2.50 -15.00 -8.88
C LEU A 158 -3.41 -13.98 -9.58
N THR A 159 -4.68 -14.34 -9.80
CA THR A 159 -5.64 -13.44 -10.47
C THR A 159 -6.01 -12.27 -9.58
N GLY A 160 -6.19 -12.50 -8.29
CA GLY A 160 -6.46 -11.43 -7.31
C GLY A 160 -5.33 -10.39 -7.28
N GLY A 161 -4.07 -10.84 -7.30
CA GLY A 161 -2.91 -9.97 -7.41
C GLY A 161 -2.91 -9.11 -8.69
N LYS A 162 -3.29 -9.70 -9.83
CA LYS A 162 -3.46 -8.94 -11.09
C LYS A 162 -4.58 -7.92 -10.99
N GLN A 163 -5.73 -8.33 -10.45
CA GLN A 163 -6.93 -7.49 -10.37
C GLN A 163 -6.70 -6.21 -9.58
N ILE A 164 -6.07 -6.28 -8.41
CA ILE A 164 -5.84 -5.09 -7.57
C ILE A 164 -4.90 -4.07 -8.23
N VAL A 165 -3.89 -4.52 -8.98
CA VAL A 165 -3.03 -3.62 -9.77
C VAL A 165 -3.82 -2.97 -10.91
N CYS A 166 -4.61 -3.77 -11.64
CA CYS A 166 -5.45 -3.26 -12.72
C CYS A 166 -6.54 -2.30 -12.21
N GLU A 167 -7.08 -2.54 -11.02
CA GLU A 167 -8.08 -1.67 -10.39
C GLU A 167 -7.46 -0.31 -10.08
N SER A 168 -6.32 -0.28 -9.39
CA SER A 168 -5.58 0.94 -9.09
C SER A 168 -5.24 1.72 -10.36
N TYR A 169 -4.77 1.03 -11.40
CA TYR A 169 -4.46 1.64 -12.70
C TYR A 169 -5.70 2.31 -13.33
N ARG A 170 -6.84 1.61 -13.35
CA ARG A 170 -8.10 2.16 -13.89
C ARG A 170 -8.62 3.33 -13.08
N ASN A 171 -8.54 3.27 -11.76
CA ASN A 171 -8.98 4.35 -10.88
C ASN A 171 -8.19 5.65 -11.12
N LEU A 172 -6.90 5.54 -11.41
CA LEU A 172 -6.09 6.70 -11.79
C LEU A 172 -6.48 7.26 -13.17
N ILE A 173 -6.70 6.38 -14.16
CA ILE A 173 -7.11 6.82 -15.50
C ILE A 173 -8.49 7.47 -15.49
N SER A 174 -9.43 6.98 -14.67
CA SER A 174 -10.80 7.50 -14.61
C SER A 174 -10.86 8.97 -14.17
N VAL A 175 -9.87 9.46 -13.42
CA VAL A 175 -9.73 10.87 -13.07
C VAL A 175 -8.86 11.68 -14.04
N GLY A 176 -8.42 11.07 -15.15
CA GLY A 176 -7.57 11.71 -16.16
C GLY A 176 -6.08 11.70 -15.84
N ALA A 177 -5.65 10.93 -14.85
CA ALA A 177 -4.24 10.82 -14.50
C ALA A 177 -3.52 9.78 -15.36
N LYS A 178 -2.26 10.05 -15.70
CA LYS A 178 -1.33 9.06 -16.23
C LYS A 178 -0.74 8.27 -15.05
N PRO A 179 -1.01 6.97 -14.91
CA PRO A 179 -0.39 6.15 -13.88
C PRO A 179 1.14 6.15 -14.03
N ILE A 180 1.86 6.24 -12.91
CA ILE A 180 3.34 6.36 -12.92
C ILE A 180 3.97 5.20 -12.18
N ALA A 181 3.51 4.93 -10.95
CA ALA A 181 4.12 3.95 -10.06
C ALA A 181 3.17 3.51 -8.97
N ILE A 182 3.48 2.35 -8.36
CA ILE A 182 2.76 1.82 -7.21
C ILE A 182 3.68 1.60 -6.01
N THR A 183 3.09 1.70 -4.84
CA THR A 183 3.61 1.10 -3.61
C THR A 183 2.72 -0.08 -3.22
N ASN A 184 3.25 -1.08 -2.53
CA ASN A 184 2.44 -2.17 -2.02
C ASN A 184 2.57 -2.33 -0.50
N CYS A 185 1.52 -2.81 0.13
CA CYS A 185 1.49 -3.20 1.54
C CYS A 185 0.96 -4.63 1.59
N LEU A 186 1.86 -5.60 1.77
CA LEU A 186 1.57 -7.02 1.65
C LEU A 186 1.35 -7.62 3.04
N ASN A 187 0.10 -8.01 3.35
CA ASN A 187 -0.25 -8.57 4.65
C ASN A 187 -0.73 -10.02 4.47
N PHE A 188 -0.02 -10.95 5.12
CA PHE A 188 -0.25 -12.39 5.01
C PHE A 188 -0.15 -13.08 6.38
N GLY A 189 -0.68 -14.29 6.47
CA GLY A 189 -0.54 -15.15 7.64
C GLY A 189 0.88 -15.66 7.83
N ASN A 190 1.03 -16.69 8.66
CA ASN A 190 2.33 -17.30 8.96
C ASN A 190 2.95 -17.95 7.70
N PRO A 191 4.13 -17.48 7.23
CA PRO A 191 4.79 -17.99 6.04
C PRO A 191 5.42 -19.38 6.22
N GLU A 192 5.47 -19.91 7.44
CA GLU A 192 5.92 -21.29 7.72
C GLU A 192 4.87 -22.32 7.34
N LYS A 193 3.62 -21.89 7.16
CA LYS A 193 2.53 -22.71 6.63
C LYS A 193 2.59 -22.68 5.10
N GLU A 194 2.91 -23.79 4.46
CA GLU A 194 3.09 -23.90 2.99
C GLU A 194 1.91 -23.29 2.20
N LYS A 195 0.69 -23.38 2.73
CA LYS A 195 -0.49 -22.76 2.12
C LYS A 195 -0.38 -21.24 2.09
N ASN A 196 -0.07 -20.62 3.23
CA ASN A 196 0.02 -19.15 3.34
C ASN A 196 1.18 -18.61 2.50
N MET A 197 2.29 -19.36 2.46
CA MET A 197 3.42 -19.00 1.62
C MET A 197 3.06 -19.12 0.13
N GLY A 198 2.26 -20.12 -0.26
CA GLY A 198 1.74 -20.24 -1.63
C GLY A 198 0.84 -19.10 -2.02
N GLU A 199 -0.08 -18.69 -1.16
CA GLU A 199 -0.94 -17.52 -1.37
C GLU A 199 -0.11 -16.24 -1.57
N PHE A 200 0.96 -16.07 -0.79
CA PHE A 200 1.87 -14.94 -0.94
C PHE A 200 2.61 -14.96 -2.28
N VAL A 201 3.24 -16.09 -2.63
CA VAL A 201 4.00 -16.24 -3.88
C VAL A 201 3.10 -15.95 -5.08
N GLU A 202 1.93 -16.59 -5.16
CA GLU A 202 1.01 -16.41 -6.28
C GLU A 202 0.45 -14.97 -6.37
N CYS A 203 0.18 -14.30 -5.23
CA CYS A 203 -0.21 -12.88 -5.25
C CYS A 203 0.92 -11.99 -5.80
N VAL A 204 2.17 -12.21 -5.35
CA VAL A 204 3.33 -11.44 -5.84
C VAL A 204 3.59 -11.69 -7.32
N GLU A 205 3.45 -12.92 -7.79
CA GLU A 205 3.53 -13.24 -9.23
C GLU A 205 2.45 -12.47 -10.02
N GLY A 206 1.21 -12.47 -9.53
CA GLY A 206 0.11 -11.72 -10.17
C GLY A 206 0.36 -10.22 -10.22
N ILE A 207 0.82 -9.62 -9.11
CA ILE A 207 1.20 -8.20 -9.05
C ILE A 207 2.32 -7.93 -10.06
N THR A 208 3.34 -8.78 -10.11
CA THR A 208 4.49 -8.64 -11.01
C THR A 208 4.07 -8.68 -12.47
N GLU A 209 3.23 -9.63 -12.86
CA GLU A 209 2.76 -9.75 -14.24
C GLU A 209 1.94 -8.52 -14.67
N ALA A 210 1.00 -8.06 -13.83
CA ALA A 210 0.18 -6.90 -14.13
C ALA A 210 1.01 -5.61 -14.17
N SER A 211 1.93 -5.42 -13.23
CA SER A 211 2.85 -4.26 -13.19
C SER A 211 3.72 -4.17 -14.43
N LYS A 212 4.27 -5.30 -14.88
CA LYS A 212 5.07 -5.34 -16.13
C LYS A 212 4.23 -5.06 -17.36
N TYR A 213 3.03 -5.65 -17.46
CA TYR A 213 2.15 -5.46 -18.61
C TYR A 213 1.67 -4.02 -18.75
N LEU A 214 1.38 -3.34 -17.64
CA LEU A 214 0.85 -1.98 -17.61
C LEU A 214 1.94 -0.90 -17.56
N ASP A 215 3.22 -1.27 -17.52
CA ASP A 215 4.34 -0.33 -17.25
C ASP A 215 4.08 0.51 -15.99
N PHE A 216 3.67 -0.18 -14.92
CA PHE A 216 3.27 0.42 -13.65
C PHE A 216 4.13 -0.13 -12.51
N PRO A 217 5.39 0.35 -12.37
CA PRO A 217 6.40 -0.27 -11.54
C PRO A 217 6.12 -0.13 -10.04
N VAL A 218 6.49 -1.15 -9.30
CA VAL A 218 6.55 -1.11 -7.83
C VAL A 218 7.82 -0.40 -7.40
N VAL A 219 7.70 0.77 -6.76
CA VAL A 219 8.85 1.60 -6.35
C VAL A 219 9.10 1.57 -4.85
N SER A 220 8.13 1.12 -4.06
CA SER A 220 8.26 0.93 -2.62
C SER A 220 7.23 -0.06 -2.10
N GLY A 221 7.34 -0.42 -0.84
CA GLY A 221 6.36 -1.27 -0.19
C GLY A 221 6.87 -1.89 1.09
N ASN A 222 6.02 -2.70 1.71
CA ASN A 222 6.37 -3.50 2.87
C ASN A 222 5.68 -4.86 2.84
N VAL A 223 6.24 -5.80 3.58
CA VAL A 223 5.63 -7.11 3.84
C VAL A 223 5.45 -7.29 5.33
N SER A 224 4.26 -7.73 5.73
CA SER A 224 3.90 -8.11 7.08
C SER A 224 3.43 -9.57 7.08
N PHE A 225 4.14 -10.42 7.81
CA PHE A 225 3.78 -11.81 8.01
C PHE A 225 3.30 -12.08 9.43
N TYR A 226 2.90 -13.32 9.69
CA TYR A 226 2.40 -13.77 11.01
C TYR A 226 1.16 -13.02 11.49
N ASN A 227 0.35 -12.48 10.56
CA ASN A 227 -0.92 -11.84 10.90
C ASN A 227 -1.97 -12.92 11.22
N GLU A 228 -1.99 -13.37 12.46
CA GLU A 228 -2.81 -14.49 12.91
C GLU A 228 -3.48 -14.19 14.26
N THR A 229 -4.65 -14.76 14.47
CA THR A 229 -5.33 -14.78 15.77
C THR A 229 -5.76 -16.20 16.06
N LYS A 230 -5.29 -16.78 17.18
CA LYS A 230 -5.59 -18.17 17.57
C LYS A 230 -5.35 -19.15 16.42
N ASP A 231 -4.14 -19.13 15.85
CA ASP A 231 -3.68 -19.95 14.71
C ASP A 231 -4.45 -19.80 13.40
N LYS A 232 -5.37 -18.85 13.31
CA LYS A 232 -6.05 -18.49 12.06
C LYS A 232 -5.38 -17.28 11.46
N GLY A 233 -4.75 -17.49 10.30
CA GLY A 233 -4.21 -16.42 9.48
C GLY A 233 -5.31 -15.53 8.88
N ILE A 234 -4.99 -14.27 8.67
CA ILE A 234 -5.83 -13.40 7.84
C ILE A 234 -5.93 -13.95 6.42
N LYS A 235 -6.93 -13.53 5.67
CA LYS A 235 -6.93 -13.76 4.22
C LYS A 235 -5.78 -13.00 3.57
N PRO A 236 -5.25 -13.47 2.42
CA PRO A 236 -4.25 -12.73 1.66
C PRO A 236 -4.72 -11.31 1.40
N THR A 237 -4.03 -10.32 1.93
CA THR A 237 -4.44 -8.91 1.84
C THR A 237 -3.30 -8.05 1.30
N PRO A 238 -2.90 -8.24 0.04
CA PRO A 238 -2.06 -7.27 -0.63
C PRO A 238 -2.88 -6.02 -0.91
N THR A 239 -2.32 -4.86 -0.63
CA THR A 239 -2.91 -3.55 -0.88
C THR A 239 -1.99 -2.78 -1.81
N ILE A 240 -2.53 -2.18 -2.86
CA ILE A 240 -1.80 -1.38 -3.84
C ILE A 240 -2.14 0.08 -3.63
N GLY A 241 -1.13 0.93 -3.49
CA GLY A 241 -1.26 2.37 -3.53
C GLY A 241 -0.73 2.87 -4.88
N GLY A 242 -1.61 3.29 -5.78
CA GLY A 242 -1.25 3.81 -7.08
C GLY A 242 -1.06 5.31 -7.06
N VAL A 243 -0.07 5.80 -7.83
CA VAL A 243 0.18 7.24 -8.02
C VAL A 243 0.16 7.55 -9.51
N GLY A 244 -0.54 8.62 -9.88
CA GLY A 244 -0.61 9.14 -11.24
C GLY A 244 -0.38 10.65 -11.31
N LEU A 245 -0.01 11.13 -12.48
CA LEU A 245 0.20 12.54 -12.74
C LEU A 245 -0.86 13.08 -13.69
N ILE A 246 -1.47 14.21 -13.33
CA ILE A 246 -2.30 15.03 -14.20
C ILE A 246 -1.48 16.24 -14.63
N SER A 247 -1.26 16.40 -15.91
CA SER A 247 -0.43 17.49 -16.47
C SER A 247 -1.09 18.86 -16.33
N ASP A 248 -2.42 18.90 -16.44
CA ASP A 248 -3.25 20.08 -16.23
C ASP A 248 -4.52 19.67 -15.47
N TYR A 249 -4.61 20.08 -14.22
CA TYR A 249 -5.73 19.70 -13.36
C TYR A 249 -7.07 20.25 -13.82
N GLN A 250 -7.11 21.26 -14.68
CA GLN A 250 -8.34 21.77 -15.28
C GLN A 250 -8.99 20.77 -16.25
N GLN A 251 -8.21 19.79 -16.71
CA GLN A 251 -8.68 18.69 -17.57
C GLN A 251 -9.00 17.41 -16.80
N MET A 252 -9.02 17.48 -15.48
CA MET A 252 -9.39 16.35 -14.62
C MET A 252 -10.84 15.93 -14.88
N LEU A 253 -11.08 14.62 -14.79
CA LEU A 253 -12.42 14.03 -14.89
C LEU A 253 -12.99 13.73 -13.50
N THR A 254 -14.29 13.85 -13.35
CA THR A 254 -15.03 13.49 -12.14
C THR A 254 -16.25 12.63 -12.50
N MET A 255 -16.82 11.96 -11.51
CA MET A 255 -18.07 11.21 -11.69
C MET A 255 -19.28 12.12 -11.96
N ASP A 256 -19.18 13.42 -11.71
CA ASP A 256 -20.22 14.40 -11.97
C ASP A 256 -20.28 14.83 -13.45
N SER A 257 -19.38 14.32 -14.28
CA SER A 257 -19.38 14.61 -15.73
C SER A 257 -20.59 13.95 -16.39
N VAL A 258 -21.36 14.75 -17.13
CA VAL A 258 -22.55 14.27 -17.87
C VAL A 258 -22.43 14.61 -19.36
N SER A 259 -22.82 13.65 -20.20
CA SER A 259 -22.59 13.71 -21.65
C SER A 259 -23.30 14.85 -22.39
N TYR A 260 -24.36 15.42 -21.81
CA TYR A 260 -25.15 16.49 -22.42
C TYR A 260 -24.79 17.90 -21.92
N THR A 261 -23.80 18.01 -21.06
CA THR A 261 -23.29 19.33 -20.58
C THR A 261 -22.04 19.80 -21.31
N HIS A 262 -21.58 19.05 -22.29
CA HIS A 262 -20.36 19.35 -23.04
C HIS A 262 -20.61 19.38 -24.53
#